data_8b8f60c2ab0920506254beefc65cad37
#
_entry.id   8b8f60c2ab0920506254beefc65cad37
#
_cell.length_a   1.000
_cell.length_b   1.000
_cell.length_c   1.000
_cell.angle_alpha   90.00
_cell.angle_beta   90.00
_cell.angle_gamma   90.00
#
_symmetry.space_group_name_H-M   'P 1'
#
loop_
_entity.id
_entity.type
_entity.pdbx_description
1 polymer ?
#
loop_
_entity_poly.entity_id
_entity_poly.type
_entity_poly.pdbx_seq_one_letter_code
_entity_poly.pdbx_strand_id
1 'polypeptide(L)'
;MLRPYKIDDIDRIVEIENNTLNHSLGIDFYTNDLNNPFAKHYVYEIDEKIVGFISSYFDGEIIEILNFCVDNIFQSQGYGSKMLSAFFNQFEANSSILEVRVSNERAIHVYEKFGFKTIRIRKEYYSNGEDALFMQKVFD
;
A
#
# COMPACT_ATOMS: atom_id res chain seq x y z
N MET A 1 9.30 -4.82 11.56
CA MET A 1 9.06 -3.46 12.08
C MET A 1 8.83 -2.50 10.94
N LEU A 2 7.81 -1.68 11.05
CA LEU A 2 7.48 -0.67 10.05
C LEU A 2 8.31 0.59 10.28
N ARG A 3 8.94 1.10 9.23
CA ARG A 3 9.71 2.34 9.30
C ARG A 3 9.58 3.14 8.00
N PRO A 4 9.80 4.48 8.04
CA PRO A 4 9.84 5.26 6.80
C PRO A 4 10.93 4.75 5.87
N TYR A 5 10.67 4.84 4.57
CA TYR A 5 11.66 4.42 3.58
C TYR A 5 12.80 5.44 3.45
N LYS A 6 13.93 4.97 2.95
CA LYS A 6 15.11 5.77 2.63
C LYS A 6 15.50 5.50 1.19
N ILE A 7 16.41 6.34 0.68
CA ILE A 7 16.89 6.18 -0.69
C ILE A 7 17.44 4.77 -0.95
N ASP A 8 18.12 4.18 0.03
CA ASP A 8 18.71 2.85 -0.11
C ASP A 8 17.67 1.73 -0.21
N ASP A 9 16.42 2.01 0.15
CA ASP A 9 15.34 1.02 0.11
C ASP A 9 14.65 0.95 -1.26
N ILE A 10 14.85 1.94 -2.12
CA ILE A 10 14.05 2.10 -3.35
C ILE A 10 14.19 0.90 -4.27
N ASP A 11 15.41 0.40 -4.49
CA ASP A 11 15.63 -0.74 -5.36
C ASP A 11 14.84 -1.97 -4.88
N ARG A 12 14.83 -2.19 -3.57
CA ARG A 12 14.11 -3.32 -2.99
C ARG A 12 12.59 -3.13 -3.10
N ILE A 13 12.10 -1.93 -2.87
CA ILE A 13 10.67 -1.63 -3.04
C ILE A 13 10.23 -1.94 -4.47
N VAL A 14 10.98 -1.47 -5.46
CA VAL A 14 10.66 -1.67 -6.87
C VAL A 14 10.75 -3.16 -7.24
N GLU A 15 11.72 -3.87 -6.69
CA GLU A 15 11.82 -5.32 -6.89
C GLU A 15 10.54 -6.03 -6.41
N ILE A 16 10.07 -5.68 -5.22
CA ILE A 16 8.83 -6.26 -4.68
C ILE A 16 7.63 -5.87 -5.54
N GLU A 17 7.54 -4.62 -5.98
CA GLU A 17 6.48 -4.18 -6.89
C GLU A 17 6.45 -5.04 -8.15
N ASN A 18 7.59 -5.24 -8.78
CA ASN A 18 7.67 -5.98 -10.03
C ASN A 18 7.34 -7.45 -9.86
N ASN A 19 7.57 -8.01 -8.69
CA ASN A 19 7.33 -9.44 -8.41
C ASN A 19 5.91 -9.74 -7.95
N THR A 20 5.17 -8.74 -7.45
CA THR A 20 3.90 -9.00 -6.76
C THR A 20 2.70 -8.33 -7.40
N LEU A 21 2.89 -7.22 -8.09
CA LEU A 21 1.79 -6.42 -8.63
C LEU A 21 1.89 -6.28 -10.13
N ASN A 22 0.72 -6.08 -10.74
CA ASN A 22 0.64 -5.74 -12.15
C ASN A 22 0.79 -4.24 -12.39
N HIS A 23 0.94 -3.44 -11.31
CA HIS A 23 1.08 -2.00 -11.38
C HIS A 23 2.26 -1.59 -10.52
N SER A 24 3.23 -0.91 -11.13
CA SER A 24 4.44 -0.45 -10.45
C SER A 24 4.51 1.07 -10.51
N LEU A 25 4.85 1.70 -9.38
CA LEU A 25 5.06 3.15 -9.35
C LEU A 25 6.46 3.52 -9.85
N GLY A 26 7.46 2.66 -9.59
CA GLY A 26 8.78 2.77 -10.18
C GLY A 26 9.78 3.63 -9.41
N ILE A 27 11.04 3.54 -9.87
CA ILE A 27 12.18 4.19 -9.20
C ILE A 27 12.03 5.71 -9.16
N ASP A 28 11.64 6.32 -10.27
CA ASP A 28 11.54 7.79 -10.34
C ASP A 28 10.47 8.33 -9.39
N PHE A 29 9.36 7.61 -9.26
CA PHE A 29 8.30 7.98 -8.33
C PHE A 29 8.85 8.07 -6.91
N TYR A 30 9.51 7.00 -6.44
CA TYR A 30 10.01 6.96 -5.07
C TYR A 30 11.17 7.92 -4.84
N THR A 31 12.01 8.11 -5.85
CA THR A 31 13.12 9.07 -5.76
C THR A 31 12.59 10.48 -5.63
N ASN A 32 11.60 10.85 -6.44
CA ASN A 32 11.00 12.18 -6.39
C ASN A 32 10.28 12.43 -5.08
N ASP A 33 9.66 11.39 -4.51
CA ASP A 33 8.88 11.52 -3.28
C ASP A 33 9.71 11.63 -2.01
N LEU A 34 11.03 11.44 -2.08
CA LEU A 34 11.89 11.62 -0.89
C LEU A 34 11.74 13.01 -0.26
N ASN A 35 11.44 14.02 -1.06
CA ASN A 35 11.27 15.40 -0.61
C ASN A 35 9.80 15.85 -0.58
N ASN A 36 8.85 14.93 -0.77
CA ASN A 36 7.43 15.27 -0.77
C ASN A 36 6.88 15.18 0.66
N PRO A 37 6.44 16.31 1.27
CA PRO A 37 5.98 16.30 2.65
C PRO A 37 4.69 15.49 2.87
N PHE A 38 3.92 15.23 1.81
CA PHE A 38 2.70 14.42 1.91
C PHE A 38 2.96 12.93 1.76
N ALA A 39 4.15 12.55 1.28
CA ALA A 39 4.49 11.14 1.08
C ALA A 39 4.72 10.45 2.43
N LYS A 40 4.03 9.34 2.63
CA LYS A 40 4.15 8.48 3.81
C LYS A 40 4.35 7.05 3.32
N HIS A 41 5.54 6.79 2.80
CA HIS A 41 5.92 5.48 2.29
C HIS A 41 6.74 4.76 3.36
N TYR A 42 6.33 3.54 3.68
CA TYR A 42 6.95 2.75 4.76
C TYR A 42 7.38 1.39 4.21
N VAL A 43 8.48 0.90 4.75
CA VAL A 43 8.92 -0.48 4.52
C VAL A 43 8.73 -1.29 5.79
N TYR A 44 8.47 -2.58 5.63
CA TYR A 44 8.34 -3.51 6.74
C TYR A 44 9.55 -4.43 6.76
N GLU A 45 10.28 -4.40 7.86
CA GLU A 45 11.58 -5.06 7.96
C GLU A 45 11.53 -6.15 9.03
N ILE A 46 11.98 -7.36 8.67
CA ILE A 46 12.11 -8.50 9.56
C ILE A 46 13.54 -9.01 9.42
N ASP A 47 14.28 -9.08 10.55
CA ASP A 47 15.67 -9.55 10.57
C ASP A 47 16.52 -8.84 9.52
N GLU A 48 16.40 -7.51 9.46
CA GLU A 48 17.14 -6.63 8.54
C GLU A 48 16.80 -6.84 7.05
N LYS A 49 15.69 -7.53 6.76
CA LYS A 49 15.23 -7.72 5.38
C LYS A 49 13.88 -7.03 5.19
N ILE A 50 13.74 -6.31 4.09
CA ILE A 50 12.45 -5.72 3.73
C ILE A 50 11.59 -6.81 3.12
N VAL A 51 10.47 -7.10 3.77
CA VAL A 51 9.53 -8.15 3.34
C VAL A 51 8.26 -7.57 2.71
N GLY A 52 8.05 -6.28 2.83
CA GLY A 52 6.89 -5.61 2.26
C GLY A 52 6.98 -4.10 2.40
N PHE A 53 6.01 -3.41 1.81
CA PHE A 53 5.95 -1.96 1.90
C PHE A 53 4.52 -1.45 1.72
N ILE A 54 4.29 -0.20 2.17
CA ILE A 54 3.05 0.53 1.95
C ILE A 54 3.43 1.90 1.42
N SER A 55 2.86 2.28 0.27
CA SER A 55 3.04 3.60 -0.31
C SER A 55 1.76 4.39 -0.16
N SER A 56 1.86 5.60 0.38
CA SER A 56 0.67 6.40 0.68
C SER A 56 0.98 7.89 0.68
N TYR A 57 -0.09 8.66 0.55
CA TYR A 57 -0.08 10.10 0.81
C TYR A 57 -1.02 10.41 1.96
N PHE A 58 -0.64 11.39 2.77
CA PHE A 58 -1.47 11.86 3.88
C PHE A 58 -1.48 13.38 3.89
N ASP A 59 -2.67 13.98 3.85
CA ASP A 59 -2.84 15.43 3.82
C ASP A 59 -3.24 16.03 5.18
N GLY A 60 -3.18 15.22 6.24
CA GLY A 60 -3.61 15.62 7.58
C GLY A 60 -5.02 15.12 7.93
N GLU A 61 -5.79 14.70 6.94
CA GLU A 61 -7.17 14.20 7.13
C GLU A 61 -7.39 12.85 6.50
N ILE A 62 -6.94 12.66 5.24
CA ILE A 62 -7.19 11.46 4.44
C ILE A 62 -5.89 10.78 4.10
N ILE A 63 -5.84 9.47 4.35
CA ILE A 63 -4.73 8.62 3.92
C ILE A 63 -5.13 7.98 2.59
N GLU A 64 -4.37 8.27 1.54
CA GLU A 64 -4.54 7.58 0.26
C GLU A 64 -3.49 6.49 0.14
N ILE A 65 -3.90 5.23 0.12
CA ILE A 65 -2.99 4.10 -0.10
C ILE A 65 -2.81 3.90 -1.60
N LEU A 66 -1.57 3.99 -2.06
CA LEU A 66 -1.21 3.86 -3.48
C LEU A 66 -0.80 2.44 -3.83
N ASN A 67 -0.01 1.81 -2.96
CA ASN A 67 0.43 0.42 -3.10
C ASN A 67 0.60 -0.20 -1.73
N PHE A 68 0.35 -1.51 -1.68
CA PHE A 68 0.52 -2.31 -0.48
C PHE A 68 0.94 -3.71 -0.90
N CYS A 69 2.16 -4.08 -0.56
CA CYS A 69 2.75 -5.33 -1.05
C CYS A 69 3.46 -6.08 0.05
N VAL A 70 3.32 -7.40 0.01
CA VAL A 70 4.18 -8.33 0.75
C VAL A 70 4.90 -9.18 -0.30
N ASP A 71 6.21 -9.30 -0.19
CA ASP A 71 7.00 -10.12 -1.13
C ASP A 71 6.44 -11.55 -1.16
N ASN A 72 6.40 -12.15 -2.35
CA ASN A 72 5.78 -13.45 -2.59
C ASN A 72 6.23 -14.53 -1.60
N ILE A 73 7.52 -14.58 -1.26
CA ILE A 73 8.04 -15.60 -0.35
C ILE A 73 7.61 -15.40 1.10
N PHE A 74 7.07 -14.24 1.43
CA PHE A 74 6.61 -13.91 2.78
C PHE A 74 5.09 -13.82 2.89
N GLN A 75 4.36 -14.08 1.81
CA GLN A 75 2.90 -14.03 1.83
C GLN A 75 2.31 -15.19 2.64
N SER A 76 1.05 -15.01 3.07
CA SER A 76 0.29 -16.00 3.85
C SER A 76 0.87 -16.30 5.24
N GLN A 77 1.64 -15.35 5.79
CA GLN A 77 2.23 -15.46 7.13
C GLN A 77 1.72 -14.37 8.08
N GLY A 78 0.71 -13.61 7.66
CA GLY A 78 0.11 -12.56 8.49
C GLY A 78 0.83 -11.22 8.45
N TYR A 79 1.87 -11.06 7.65
CA TYR A 79 2.61 -9.81 7.59
C TYR A 79 1.79 -8.65 7.05
N GLY A 80 0.90 -8.89 6.08
CA GLY A 80 0.04 -7.83 5.54
C GLY A 80 -0.81 -7.18 6.61
N SER A 81 -1.45 -7.98 7.46
CA SER A 81 -2.27 -7.46 8.55
C SER A 81 -1.43 -6.72 9.59
N LYS A 82 -0.25 -7.25 9.92
CA LYS A 82 0.67 -6.59 10.86
C LYS A 82 1.12 -5.24 10.33
N MET A 83 1.45 -5.18 9.04
CA MET A 83 1.88 -3.94 8.38
C MET A 83 0.78 -2.90 8.41
N LEU A 84 -0.45 -3.24 8.03
CA LEU A 84 -1.56 -2.30 8.04
C LEU A 84 -1.89 -1.81 9.44
N SER A 85 -1.87 -2.70 10.43
CA SER A 85 -2.10 -2.31 11.81
C SER A 85 -1.07 -1.29 12.27
N ALA A 86 0.22 -1.58 12.06
CA ALA A 86 1.30 -0.66 12.43
C ALA A 86 1.21 0.65 11.65
N PHE A 87 0.83 0.58 10.37
CA PHE A 87 0.71 1.74 9.51
C PHE A 87 -0.37 2.70 10.01
N PHE A 88 -1.59 2.20 10.23
CA PHE A 88 -2.68 3.07 10.69
C PHE A 88 -2.42 3.67 12.07
N ASN A 89 -1.65 2.99 12.91
CA ASN A 89 -1.27 3.53 14.23
C ASN A 89 -0.35 4.77 14.13
N GLN A 90 0.20 5.06 12.96
CA GLN A 90 1.05 6.25 12.77
C GLN A 90 0.24 7.53 12.58
N PHE A 91 -1.06 7.44 12.36
CA PHE A 91 -1.85 8.57 11.89
C PHE A 91 -3.07 8.83 12.76
N GLU A 92 -3.41 10.12 12.88
CA GLU A 92 -4.74 10.55 13.31
C GLU A 92 -5.43 11.04 12.04
N ALA A 93 -6.23 10.18 11.44
CA ALA A 93 -6.88 10.44 10.16
C ALA A 93 -8.39 10.32 10.29
N ASN A 94 -9.13 11.03 9.42
CA ASN A 94 -10.58 10.91 9.32
C ASN A 94 -10.99 9.70 8.50
N SER A 95 -10.25 9.44 7.43
CA SER A 95 -10.55 8.30 6.55
C SER A 95 -9.31 7.86 5.78
N SER A 96 -9.43 6.68 5.18
CA SER A 96 -8.44 6.17 4.23
C SER A 96 -9.16 5.69 2.97
N ILE A 97 -8.57 5.97 1.82
CA ILE A 97 -9.09 5.58 0.52
C ILE A 97 -8.04 4.82 -0.27
N LEU A 98 -8.50 3.97 -1.17
CA LEU A 98 -7.61 3.23 -2.07
C LEU A 98 -8.37 2.76 -3.29
N GLU A 99 -7.62 2.41 -4.34
CA GLU A 99 -8.14 1.69 -5.48
C GLU A 99 -7.36 0.39 -5.60
N VAL A 100 -8.07 -0.70 -5.89
CA VAL A 100 -7.47 -2.03 -5.98
C VAL A 100 -8.10 -2.79 -7.15
N ARG A 101 -7.26 -3.57 -7.87
CA ARG A 101 -7.76 -4.42 -8.96
C ARG A 101 -8.71 -5.48 -8.40
N VAL A 102 -9.78 -5.75 -9.15
CA VAL A 102 -10.76 -6.78 -8.74
C VAL A 102 -10.12 -8.16 -8.62
N SER A 103 -9.04 -8.44 -9.36
CA SER A 103 -8.34 -9.72 -9.29
C SER A 103 -7.43 -9.84 -8.08
N ASN A 104 -7.14 -8.75 -7.38
CA ASN A 104 -6.27 -8.78 -6.21
C ASN A 104 -7.06 -9.18 -4.96
N GLU A 105 -7.57 -10.41 -4.95
CA GLU A 105 -8.45 -10.91 -3.89
C GLU A 105 -7.78 -10.90 -2.52
N ARG A 106 -6.49 -11.18 -2.48
CA ARG A 106 -5.73 -11.21 -1.22
C ARG A 106 -5.70 -9.85 -0.54
N ALA A 107 -5.40 -8.80 -1.30
CA ALA A 107 -5.38 -7.44 -0.77
C ALA A 107 -6.79 -7.00 -0.37
N ILE A 108 -7.79 -7.27 -1.21
CA ILE A 108 -9.18 -6.91 -0.92
C ILE A 108 -9.62 -7.54 0.40
N HIS A 109 -9.30 -8.82 0.61
CA HIS A 109 -9.65 -9.52 1.85
C HIS A 109 -9.03 -8.85 3.08
N VAL A 110 -7.75 -8.48 2.99
CA VAL A 110 -7.07 -7.80 4.09
C VAL A 110 -7.71 -6.43 4.35
N TYR A 111 -7.98 -5.66 3.29
CA TYR A 111 -8.64 -4.35 3.46
C TYR A 111 -10.01 -4.47 4.10
N GLU A 112 -10.81 -5.44 3.68
CA GLU A 112 -12.12 -5.66 4.27
C GLU A 112 -12.04 -6.01 5.76
N LYS A 113 -11.05 -6.81 6.14
CA LYS A 113 -10.81 -7.12 7.57
C LYS A 113 -10.51 -5.88 8.38
N PHE A 114 -9.89 -4.86 7.78
CA PHE A 114 -9.59 -3.60 8.44
C PHE A 114 -10.74 -2.59 8.39
N GLY A 115 -11.87 -2.97 7.80
CA GLY A 115 -13.06 -2.13 7.80
C GLY A 115 -13.23 -1.30 6.53
N PHE A 116 -12.44 -1.54 5.49
CA PHE A 116 -12.67 -0.91 4.20
C PHE A 116 -13.91 -1.48 3.54
N LYS A 117 -14.66 -0.61 2.89
CA LYS A 117 -15.85 -0.97 2.12
C LYS A 117 -15.73 -0.45 0.70
N THR A 118 -16.18 -1.25 -0.26
CA THR A 118 -16.26 -0.80 -1.65
C THR A 118 -17.39 0.21 -1.77
N ILE A 119 -17.07 1.42 -2.21
CA ILE A 119 -18.06 2.48 -2.40
C ILE A 119 -18.32 2.77 -3.87
N ARG A 120 -17.44 2.30 -4.76
CA ARG A 120 -17.61 2.50 -6.20
C ARG A 120 -16.77 1.49 -6.97
N ILE A 121 -17.20 1.12 -8.16
CA ILE A 121 -16.44 0.30 -9.10
C ILE A 121 -16.10 1.19 -10.30
N ARG A 122 -14.79 1.30 -10.61
CA ARG A 122 -14.32 2.01 -11.80
C ARG A 122 -14.10 0.98 -12.90
N LYS A 123 -14.95 1.02 -13.93
CA LYS A 123 -14.90 0.05 -15.02
C LYS A 123 -13.68 0.29 -15.90
N GLU A 124 -13.01 -0.81 -16.29
CA GLU A 124 -11.88 -0.78 -17.21
C GLU A 124 -10.82 0.24 -16.83
N TYR A 125 -10.54 0.37 -15.54
CA TYR A 125 -9.67 1.41 -15.00
C TYR A 125 -8.19 1.19 -15.32
N TYR A 126 -7.75 -0.07 -15.27
CA TYR A 126 -6.34 -0.42 -15.50
C TYR A 126 -6.07 -0.70 -16.99
N SER A 127 -4.80 -0.57 -17.39
CA SER A 127 -4.41 -0.71 -18.79
C SER A 127 -4.72 -2.09 -19.39
N ASN A 128 -4.85 -3.13 -18.54
CA ASN A 128 -5.22 -4.47 -18.98
C ASN A 128 -6.73 -4.69 -19.06
N GLY A 129 -7.53 -3.65 -18.86
CA GLY A 129 -8.99 -3.71 -18.92
C GLY A 129 -9.66 -4.11 -17.61
N GLU A 130 -8.92 -4.38 -16.55
CA GLU A 130 -9.52 -4.74 -15.27
C GLU A 130 -10.24 -3.56 -14.62
N ASP A 131 -11.33 -3.88 -13.92
CA ASP A 131 -12.02 -2.91 -13.06
C ASP A 131 -11.22 -2.65 -11.80
N ALA A 132 -11.41 -1.48 -11.22
CA ALA A 132 -10.90 -1.14 -9.89
C ALA A 132 -12.06 -1.03 -8.91
N LEU A 133 -11.83 -1.52 -7.70
CA LEU A 133 -12.71 -1.22 -6.57
C LEU A 133 -12.16 0.03 -5.88
N PHE A 134 -13.01 1.04 -5.73
CA PHE A 134 -12.68 2.20 -4.91
C PHE A 134 -13.19 1.91 -3.50
N MET A 135 -12.28 1.81 -2.55
CA MET A 135 -12.60 1.42 -1.18
C MET A 135 -12.30 2.53 -0.21
N GLN A 136 -13.07 2.58 0.87
CA GLN A 136 -12.93 3.60 1.90
C GLN A 136 -13.10 3.00 3.29
N LYS A 137 -12.27 3.47 4.22
CA LYS A 137 -12.43 3.23 5.66
C LYS A 137 -12.59 4.58 6.34
N VAL A 138 -13.64 4.71 7.15
CA VAL A 138 -13.84 5.88 7.99
C VAL A 138 -13.39 5.53 9.41
N PHE A 139 -12.56 6.39 9.98
CA PHE A 139 -12.07 6.20 11.36
C PHE A 139 -13.00 6.89 12.33
N ASP A 140 -13.20 6.29 13.47
CA ASP A 140 -14.03 6.84 14.53
C ASP A 140 -13.31 7.90 15.36
#